data_6d23e32435d995411880031e33efa49a
#
_entry.id   6d23e32435d995411880031e33efa49a
#
_cell.length_a   1.000
_cell.length_b   1.000
_cell.length_c   1.000
_cell.angle_alpha   90.00
_cell.angle_beta   90.00
_cell.angle_gamma   90.00
#
_symmetry.space_group_name_H-M   'P 1'
#
loop_
_entity.id
_entity.type
_entity.pdbx_description
1 polymer ?
#
loop_
_entity_poly.entity_id
_entity_poly.type
_entity_poly.pdbx_seq_one_letter_code
_entity_poly.pdbx_strand_id
1 'polypeptide(L)'
;MAQRTKFVKPQSRRIASARVVAAKQISPSFVRVTIAGEELDSVSPMGHDQWFRMFFPQKGQTTLRLPTSASNLWYAQYKLMSKDSRPVVRNYTIRELRVAGSGTFGDTTEIDIDFASHGDLGPASAWANTAAAGDELAILDEGLIYNPAPDAEWQLLVGDESALPAIVGILRSAPRDLRAEVFIEIPDAEDAQEVSVGDGVNVHWLVRDDADARPGVLALNTVMQAELPSGPSYTFVAGESELTTALRRHLVNERRVPKSHISFTGYWRHGHAAP
;
A
#
# COMPACT_ATOMS: atom_id res chain seq x y z
N MET A 1 -6.02 -16.82 -25.60
CA MET A 1 -6.28 -15.66 -24.73
C MET A 1 -4.94 -15.13 -24.22
N ALA A 2 -4.68 -13.84 -24.31
CA ALA A 2 -3.45 -13.25 -23.74
C ALA A 2 -3.45 -13.44 -22.23
N GLN A 3 -2.33 -13.90 -21.68
CA GLN A 3 -2.18 -14.09 -20.25
C GLN A 3 -2.26 -12.70 -19.57
N ARG A 4 -3.21 -12.52 -18.65
CA ARG A 4 -3.37 -11.27 -17.88
C ARG A 4 -2.06 -10.96 -17.15
N THR A 5 -1.57 -9.74 -17.29
CA THR A 5 -0.40 -9.27 -16.53
C THR A 5 -0.78 -9.15 -15.06
N LYS A 6 0.11 -9.58 -14.14
CA LYS A 6 -0.13 -9.42 -12.69
C LYS A 6 -0.06 -7.97 -12.22
N PHE A 7 0.57 -7.10 -12.99
CA PHE A 7 0.82 -5.70 -12.63
C PHE A 7 0.37 -4.80 -13.78
N VAL A 8 -0.22 -3.68 -13.44
CA VAL A 8 -0.51 -2.59 -14.37
C VAL A 8 0.55 -1.51 -14.17
N LYS A 9 1.42 -1.33 -15.15
CA LYS A 9 2.51 -0.37 -15.07
C LYS A 9 2.03 1.05 -15.37
N PRO A 10 2.63 2.08 -14.74
CA PRO A 10 2.32 3.47 -15.08
C PRO A 10 2.80 3.79 -16.51
N GLN A 11 2.15 4.76 -17.16
CA GLN A 11 2.52 5.21 -18.52
C GLN A 11 3.91 5.84 -18.55
N SER A 12 4.26 6.58 -17.51
CA SER A 12 5.57 7.18 -17.32
C SER A 12 6.18 6.68 -16.02
N ARG A 13 7.47 6.33 -16.05
CA ARG A 13 8.17 5.84 -14.89
C ARG A 13 9.46 6.62 -14.71
N ARG A 14 9.51 7.48 -13.70
CA ARG A 14 10.67 8.29 -13.34
C ARG A 14 10.78 8.42 -11.83
N ILE A 15 11.98 8.64 -11.33
CA ILE A 15 12.17 9.02 -9.93
C ILE A 15 11.82 10.51 -9.85
N ALA A 16 10.84 10.84 -9.02
CA ALA A 16 10.34 12.18 -8.81
C ALA A 16 10.70 12.65 -7.40
N SER A 17 11.42 13.75 -7.30
CA SER A 17 11.79 14.39 -6.04
C SER A 17 10.60 15.15 -5.48
N ALA A 18 10.48 15.15 -4.15
CA ALA A 18 9.42 15.84 -3.44
C ALA A 18 9.91 16.29 -2.05
N ARG A 19 9.10 17.11 -1.40
CA ARG A 19 9.30 17.52 0.00
C ARG A 19 8.06 17.26 0.81
N VAL A 20 8.26 16.97 2.08
CA VAL A 20 7.17 16.95 3.06
C VAL A 20 6.62 18.36 3.18
N VAL A 21 5.30 18.49 3.11
CA VAL A 21 4.57 19.76 3.35
C VAL A 21 3.74 19.70 4.62
N ALA A 22 3.30 18.49 5.02
CA ALA A 22 2.60 18.27 6.27
C ALA A 22 2.83 16.84 6.80
N ALA A 23 2.78 16.68 8.11
CA ALA A 23 2.70 15.38 8.78
C ALA A 23 1.70 15.47 9.93
N LYS A 24 0.82 14.50 10.06
CA LYS A 24 -0.23 14.48 11.07
C LYS A 24 -0.56 13.05 11.49
N GLN A 25 -0.63 12.80 12.79
CA GLN A 25 -1.26 11.58 13.29
C GLN A 25 -2.77 11.63 13.00
N ILE A 26 -3.30 10.64 12.32
CA ILE A 26 -4.70 10.58 11.89
C ILE A 26 -5.53 9.58 12.69
N SER A 27 -4.87 8.62 13.34
CA SER A 27 -5.46 7.65 14.26
C SER A 27 -4.36 7.07 15.18
N PRO A 28 -4.67 6.24 16.18
CA PRO A 28 -3.66 5.70 17.10
C PRO A 28 -2.46 5.05 16.40
N SER A 29 -2.70 4.34 15.30
CA SER A 29 -1.66 3.58 14.59
C SER A 29 -1.27 4.19 13.24
N PHE A 30 -1.77 5.37 12.85
CA PHE A 30 -1.46 5.94 11.54
C PHE A 30 -0.98 7.38 11.60
N VAL A 31 0.13 7.62 10.89
CA VAL A 31 0.62 8.96 10.57
C VAL A 31 0.45 9.20 9.08
N ARG A 32 -0.21 10.29 8.71
CA ARG A 32 -0.29 10.78 7.33
C ARG A 32 0.82 11.78 7.09
N VAL A 33 1.61 11.54 6.05
CA VAL A 33 2.59 12.50 5.53
C VAL A 33 2.11 12.96 4.15
N THR A 34 2.00 14.26 3.97
CA THR A 34 1.71 14.87 2.67
C THR A 34 3.01 15.37 2.07
N ILE A 35 3.28 14.96 0.85
CA ILE A 35 4.45 15.39 0.07
C ILE A 35 3.99 16.22 -1.14
N ALA A 36 4.80 17.17 -1.55
CA ALA A 36 4.53 18.02 -2.71
C ALA A 36 5.80 18.28 -3.53
N GLY A 37 5.62 18.62 -4.80
CA GLY A 37 6.73 18.99 -5.70
C GLY A 37 6.33 18.96 -7.17
N GLU A 38 7.00 19.79 -7.98
CA GLU A 38 6.76 19.89 -9.44
C GLU A 38 7.04 18.57 -10.17
N GLU A 39 8.04 17.80 -9.72
CA GLU A 39 8.35 16.52 -10.37
C GLU A 39 7.25 15.47 -10.18
N LEU A 40 6.37 15.62 -9.16
CA LEU A 40 5.21 14.77 -8.94
C LEU A 40 4.13 14.92 -10.02
N ASP A 41 4.15 15.98 -10.84
CA ASP A 41 3.26 16.13 -12.00
C ASP A 41 3.45 15.02 -13.03
N SER A 42 4.58 14.32 -12.96
CA SER A 42 4.84 13.13 -13.78
C SER A 42 4.12 11.86 -13.33
N VAL A 43 3.53 11.87 -12.12
CA VAL A 43 2.79 10.74 -11.56
C VAL A 43 1.33 10.85 -11.99
N SER A 44 0.92 9.98 -12.90
CA SER A 44 -0.48 9.93 -13.33
C SER A 44 -1.34 9.24 -12.29
N PRO A 45 -2.52 9.80 -11.89
CA PRO A 45 -3.41 9.12 -10.96
C PRO A 45 -4.00 7.86 -11.62
N MET A 46 -3.75 6.71 -11.02
CA MET A 46 -4.29 5.42 -11.46
C MET A 46 -5.37 4.90 -10.51
N GLY A 47 -5.48 5.48 -9.31
CA GLY A 47 -6.40 5.03 -8.28
C GLY A 47 -6.04 3.66 -7.72
N HIS A 48 -7.03 2.96 -7.16
CA HIS A 48 -6.89 1.62 -6.60
C HIS A 48 -5.74 1.52 -5.58
N ASP A 49 -4.89 0.52 -5.70
CA ASP A 49 -3.73 0.29 -4.87
C ASP A 49 -2.44 0.88 -5.44
N GLN A 50 -2.52 2.01 -6.18
CA GLN A 50 -1.32 2.62 -6.78
C GLN A 50 -0.21 2.76 -5.75
N TRP A 51 0.91 2.09 -6.04
CA TRP A 51 2.03 2.00 -5.13
C TRP A 51 3.31 2.50 -5.74
N PHE A 52 4.24 2.91 -4.88
CA PHE A 52 5.53 3.46 -5.29
C PHE A 52 6.65 3.03 -4.34
N ARG A 53 7.87 3.17 -4.81
CA ARG A 53 9.06 3.09 -3.97
C ARG A 53 9.39 4.49 -3.47
N MET A 54 9.44 4.63 -2.16
CA MET A 54 9.86 5.85 -1.49
C MET A 54 11.35 5.74 -1.16
N PHE A 55 12.11 6.77 -1.52
CA PHE A 55 13.51 6.94 -1.21
C PHE A 55 13.62 8.10 -0.22
N PHE A 56 14.24 7.88 0.92
CA PHE A 56 14.43 8.91 1.95
C PHE A 56 15.76 8.75 2.65
N PRO A 57 16.33 9.82 3.28
CA PRO A 57 17.64 9.77 3.91
C PRO A 57 17.66 8.76 5.08
N GLN A 58 18.82 8.12 5.29
CA GLN A 58 19.08 7.41 6.54
C GLN A 58 19.22 8.42 7.68
N LYS A 59 19.01 7.97 8.90
CA LYS A 59 19.22 8.80 10.10
C LYS A 59 20.65 9.40 10.09
N GLY A 60 20.73 10.72 10.16
CA GLY A 60 22.01 11.46 10.14
C GLY A 60 22.55 11.81 8.76
N GLN A 61 21.89 11.38 7.68
CA GLN A 61 22.24 11.88 6.33
C GLN A 61 21.64 13.26 6.10
N THR A 62 22.45 14.16 5.55
CA THR A 62 22.04 15.55 5.20
C THR A 62 21.74 15.73 3.71
N THR A 63 22.02 14.73 2.89
CA THR A 63 21.82 14.79 1.44
C THR A 63 21.21 13.49 0.93
N LEU A 64 20.10 13.60 0.22
CA LEU A 64 19.45 12.47 -0.44
C LEU A 64 20.15 12.20 -1.79
N ARG A 65 20.79 11.05 -1.93
CA ARG A 65 21.36 10.59 -3.20
C ARG A 65 20.46 9.55 -3.83
N LEU A 66 20.09 9.75 -5.09
CA LEU A 66 19.13 8.92 -5.81
C LEU A 66 19.83 8.14 -6.94
N PRO A 67 19.33 6.94 -7.30
CA PRO A 67 19.64 6.33 -8.58
C PRO A 67 19.20 7.26 -9.72
N THR A 68 19.94 7.27 -10.83
CA THR A 68 19.63 8.10 -12.01
C THR A 68 18.70 7.39 -13.00
N SER A 69 18.59 6.05 -12.92
CA SER A 69 17.73 5.25 -13.77
C SER A 69 16.40 4.98 -13.08
N ALA A 70 15.30 5.18 -13.78
CA ALA A 70 13.96 4.74 -13.37
C ALA A 70 13.55 3.38 -13.97
N SER A 71 14.38 2.80 -14.87
CA SER A 71 14.18 1.45 -15.40
C SER A 71 14.52 0.41 -14.32
N ASN A 72 14.44 -0.88 -14.66
CA ASN A 72 14.85 -1.96 -13.74
C ASN A 72 16.33 -1.86 -13.29
N LEU A 73 17.14 -1.01 -13.94
CA LEU A 73 18.52 -0.75 -13.57
C LEU A 73 18.66 0.10 -12.30
N TRP A 74 17.58 0.78 -11.82
CA TRP A 74 17.63 1.57 -10.59
C TRP A 74 18.15 0.75 -9.41
N TYR A 75 17.73 -0.52 -9.32
CA TYR A 75 18.14 -1.40 -8.23
C TYR A 75 19.63 -1.77 -8.30
N ALA A 76 20.16 -2.00 -9.50
CA ALA A 76 21.59 -2.24 -9.68
C ALA A 76 22.41 -1.01 -9.28
N GLN A 77 22.00 0.19 -9.72
CA GLN A 77 22.63 1.43 -9.30
C GLN A 77 22.56 1.62 -7.79
N TYR A 78 21.38 1.40 -7.19
CA TYR A 78 21.17 1.45 -5.74
C TYR A 78 22.14 0.51 -5.01
N LYS A 79 22.33 -0.72 -5.46
CA LYS A 79 23.25 -1.70 -4.86
C LYS A 79 24.71 -1.29 -4.98
N LEU A 80 25.07 -0.56 -6.03
CA LEU A 80 26.44 -0.04 -6.25
C LEU A 80 26.76 1.21 -5.42
N MET A 81 25.76 1.88 -4.87
CA MET A 81 25.97 3.02 -3.98
C MET A 81 26.65 2.57 -2.67
N SER A 82 27.50 3.42 -2.11
CA SER A 82 28.10 3.15 -0.81
C SER A 82 27.01 3.07 0.27
N LYS A 83 27.17 2.19 1.26
CA LYS A 83 26.17 1.99 2.31
C LYS A 83 25.84 3.27 3.06
N ASP A 84 26.83 4.15 3.26
CA ASP A 84 26.68 5.39 4.02
C ASP A 84 25.94 6.50 3.23
N SER A 85 25.91 6.40 1.88
CA SER A 85 25.22 7.36 1.02
C SER A 85 23.91 6.82 0.40
N ARG A 86 23.62 5.54 0.61
CA ARG A 86 22.46 4.87 0.06
C ARG A 86 21.20 5.33 0.79
N PRO A 87 20.13 5.73 0.10
CA PRO A 87 18.86 6.04 0.75
C PRO A 87 18.21 4.79 1.36
N VAL A 88 17.33 4.98 2.31
CA VAL A 88 16.36 3.96 2.68
C VAL A 88 15.33 3.86 1.56
N VAL A 89 14.93 2.62 1.21
CA VAL A 89 13.86 2.39 0.21
C VAL A 89 12.77 1.57 0.86
N ARG A 90 11.52 2.06 0.77
CA ARG A 90 10.33 1.34 1.24
C ARG A 90 9.19 1.52 0.24
N ASN A 91 8.27 0.58 0.25
CA ASN A 91 7.10 0.61 -0.62
C ASN A 91 5.90 1.16 0.14
N TYR A 92 5.17 2.08 -0.50
CA TYR A 92 3.96 2.68 0.04
C TYR A 92 2.88 2.80 -1.03
N THR A 93 1.64 2.96 -0.58
CA THR A 93 0.49 3.23 -1.43
C THR A 93 0.22 4.72 -1.49
N ILE A 94 -0.15 5.23 -2.66
CA ILE A 94 -0.72 6.57 -2.82
C ILE A 94 -2.10 6.56 -2.18
N ARG A 95 -2.23 7.22 -1.02
CA ARG A 95 -3.51 7.32 -0.32
C ARG A 95 -4.47 8.28 -1.03
N GLU A 96 -3.93 9.40 -1.49
CA GLU A 96 -4.61 10.39 -2.29
C GLU A 96 -3.59 11.15 -3.14
N LEU A 97 -3.94 11.46 -4.38
CA LEU A 97 -3.17 12.31 -5.26
C LEU A 97 -4.02 13.49 -5.68
N ARG A 98 -3.54 14.68 -5.42
CA ARG A 98 -4.13 15.96 -5.84
C ARG A 98 -3.21 16.59 -6.87
N VAL A 99 -3.72 16.74 -8.08
CA VAL A 99 -2.94 17.33 -9.17
C VAL A 99 -2.67 18.81 -8.92
N ALA A 100 -1.68 19.37 -9.60
CA ALA A 100 -1.33 20.78 -9.51
C ALA A 100 -2.56 21.69 -9.62
N GLY A 101 -2.64 22.68 -8.72
CA GLY A 101 -3.79 23.58 -8.59
C GLY A 101 -5.01 23.03 -7.84
N SER A 102 -4.98 21.77 -7.38
CA SER A 102 -6.04 21.16 -6.53
C SER A 102 -5.54 20.76 -5.14
N GLY A 103 -4.31 21.14 -4.80
CA GLY A 103 -3.67 20.84 -3.53
C GLY A 103 -4.21 21.67 -2.36
N THR A 104 -3.79 21.31 -1.15
CA THR A 104 -4.12 22.00 0.10
C THR A 104 -2.97 22.91 0.56
N PHE A 105 -1.73 22.57 0.19
CA PHE A 105 -0.52 23.19 0.70
C PHE A 105 0.23 24.02 -0.35
N GLY A 106 -0.25 24.09 -1.59
CA GLY A 106 0.35 24.87 -2.66
C GLY A 106 -0.21 24.54 -4.04
N ASP A 107 0.45 25.06 -5.07
CA ASP A 107 0.00 24.93 -6.46
C ASP A 107 0.57 23.69 -7.17
N THR A 108 1.50 22.96 -6.54
CA THR A 108 2.11 21.75 -7.11
C THR A 108 1.31 20.50 -6.77
N THR A 109 1.56 19.40 -7.47
CA THR A 109 0.96 18.10 -7.16
C THR A 109 1.32 17.65 -5.74
N GLU A 110 0.31 17.18 -5.01
CA GLU A 110 0.42 16.65 -3.65
C GLU A 110 0.05 15.18 -3.59
N ILE A 111 0.75 14.43 -2.75
CA ILE A 111 0.45 13.03 -2.47
C ILE A 111 0.39 12.79 -0.96
N ASP A 112 -0.71 12.21 -0.49
CA ASP A 112 -0.85 11.71 0.86
C ASP A 112 -0.36 10.26 0.95
N ILE A 113 0.39 9.96 2.00
CA ILE A 113 0.93 8.65 2.32
C ILE A 113 0.57 8.32 3.76
N ASP A 114 -0.16 7.23 3.99
CA ASP A 114 -0.50 6.76 5.32
C ASP A 114 0.53 5.71 5.76
N PHE A 115 1.20 5.98 6.86
CA PHE A 115 2.19 5.11 7.48
C PHE A 115 1.55 4.39 8.67
N ALA A 116 1.48 3.05 8.60
CA ALA A 116 1.19 2.27 9.79
C ALA A 116 2.40 2.36 10.74
N SER A 117 2.15 2.92 11.92
CA SER A 117 3.19 3.17 12.93
C SER A 117 3.08 2.14 14.05
N HIS A 118 4.12 1.34 14.19
CA HIS A 118 4.31 0.43 15.31
C HIS A 118 5.42 0.96 16.24
N GLY A 119 5.39 2.25 16.53
CA GLY A 119 6.49 2.95 17.20
C GLY A 119 7.74 3.05 16.32
N ASP A 120 8.92 3.06 16.93
CA ASP A 120 10.20 3.24 16.23
C ASP A 120 10.82 1.91 15.75
N LEU A 121 10.02 0.85 15.60
CA LEU A 121 10.52 -0.49 15.25
C LEU A 121 11.06 -0.62 13.81
N GLY A 122 10.86 0.39 12.97
CA GLY A 122 11.35 0.38 11.58
C GLY A 122 11.80 1.75 11.12
N PRO A 123 12.76 1.83 10.16
CA PRO A 123 13.32 3.12 9.72
C PRO A 123 12.26 4.04 9.09
N ALA A 124 11.21 3.50 8.48
CA ALA A 124 10.17 4.29 7.86
C ALA A 124 9.13 4.80 8.87
N SER A 125 8.74 3.99 9.86
CA SER A 125 7.88 4.47 10.96
C SER A 125 8.60 5.55 11.78
N ALA A 126 9.86 5.32 12.13
CA ALA A 126 10.68 6.32 12.82
C ALA A 126 10.82 7.62 12.02
N TRP A 127 10.98 7.53 10.69
CA TRP A 127 11.01 8.70 9.81
C TRP A 127 9.67 9.42 9.79
N ALA A 128 8.56 8.70 9.59
CA ALA A 128 7.22 9.29 9.52
C ALA A 128 6.81 9.98 10.82
N ASN A 129 7.19 9.41 11.97
CA ASN A 129 6.92 9.99 13.30
C ASN A 129 7.68 11.31 13.55
N THR A 130 8.75 11.57 12.81
CA THR A 130 9.58 12.77 12.94
C THR A 130 9.58 13.65 11.70
N ALA A 131 8.84 13.26 10.65
CA ALA A 131 8.77 13.99 9.39
C ALA A 131 8.29 15.42 9.59
N ALA A 132 9.02 16.36 9.03
CA ALA A 132 8.75 17.79 9.14
C ALA A 132 8.69 18.45 7.75
N ALA A 133 7.97 19.55 7.65
CA ALA A 133 7.92 20.32 6.41
C ALA A 133 9.34 20.72 5.95
N GLY A 134 9.62 20.47 4.67
CA GLY A 134 10.93 20.68 4.05
C GLY A 134 11.79 19.42 3.94
N ASP A 135 11.49 18.33 4.64
CA ASP A 135 12.23 17.07 4.52
C ASP A 135 12.18 16.54 3.09
N GLU A 136 13.35 16.12 2.59
CA GLU A 136 13.50 15.64 1.22
C GLU A 136 13.23 14.15 1.10
N LEU A 137 12.53 13.78 0.03
CA LEU A 137 12.35 12.40 -0.38
C LEU A 137 12.18 12.33 -1.90
N ALA A 138 12.13 11.11 -2.43
CA ALA A 138 11.75 10.90 -3.81
C ALA A 138 10.87 9.64 -3.91
N ILE A 139 10.09 9.56 -4.98
CA ILE A 139 9.26 8.40 -5.26
C ILE A 139 9.52 7.86 -6.65
N LEU A 140 9.29 6.56 -6.81
CA LEU A 140 9.28 5.87 -8.11
C LEU A 140 7.97 5.11 -8.23
N ASP A 141 7.06 5.61 -9.07
CA ASP A 141 5.76 4.98 -9.32
C ASP A 141 5.93 3.59 -9.92
N GLU A 142 5.25 2.61 -9.37
CA GLU A 142 5.28 1.21 -9.82
C GLU A 142 3.93 0.75 -10.38
N GLY A 143 2.87 1.57 -10.30
CA GLY A 143 1.53 1.29 -10.80
C GLY A 143 0.69 0.45 -9.85
N LEU A 144 -0.06 -0.55 -10.37
CA LEU A 144 -1.04 -1.31 -9.62
C LEU A 144 -0.66 -2.79 -9.53
N ILE A 145 -1.02 -3.42 -8.40
CA ILE A 145 -1.05 -4.88 -8.22
C ILE A 145 -2.49 -5.37 -8.37
N TYR A 146 -3.45 -4.57 -7.94
CA TYR A 146 -4.86 -4.85 -8.13
C TYR A 146 -5.21 -4.83 -9.62
N ASN A 147 -5.66 -5.98 -10.12
CA ASN A 147 -6.04 -6.16 -11.52
C ASN A 147 -7.06 -7.30 -11.59
N PRO A 148 -8.36 -7.05 -11.36
CA PRO A 148 -9.38 -8.07 -11.26
C PRO A 148 -9.56 -8.84 -12.58
N ALA A 149 -9.86 -10.14 -12.45
CA ALA A 149 -10.18 -10.97 -13.59
C ALA A 149 -11.51 -10.53 -14.20
N PRO A 150 -11.62 -10.45 -15.55
CA PRO A 150 -12.83 -9.94 -16.19
C PRO A 150 -14.10 -10.79 -15.95
N ASP A 151 -13.91 -12.05 -15.59
CA ASP A 151 -14.96 -13.02 -15.29
C ASP A 151 -15.29 -13.11 -13.79
N ALA A 152 -14.66 -12.29 -12.95
CA ALA A 152 -14.97 -12.26 -11.52
C ALA A 152 -16.32 -11.57 -11.28
N GLU A 153 -17.23 -12.27 -10.60
CA GLU A 153 -18.56 -11.77 -10.25
C GLU A 153 -18.57 -11.03 -8.90
N TRP A 154 -17.57 -11.30 -8.06
CA TRP A 154 -17.37 -10.64 -6.77
C TRP A 154 -15.89 -10.64 -6.38
N GLN A 155 -15.56 -9.87 -5.35
CA GLN A 155 -14.17 -9.71 -4.92
C GLN A 155 -14.00 -9.98 -3.42
N LEU A 156 -12.85 -10.55 -3.08
CA LEU A 156 -12.39 -10.71 -1.71
C LEU A 156 -11.18 -9.80 -1.50
N LEU A 157 -11.28 -8.80 -0.62
CA LEU A 157 -10.18 -7.91 -0.28
C LEU A 157 -9.77 -8.19 1.17
N VAL A 158 -8.51 -8.53 1.39
CA VAL A 158 -8.02 -8.91 2.74
C VAL A 158 -6.69 -8.25 3.03
N GLY A 159 -6.54 -7.73 4.24
CA GLY A 159 -5.26 -7.18 4.69
C GLY A 159 -5.17 -6.93 6.18
N ASP A 160 -3.95 -6.69 6.64
CA ASP A 160 -3.67 -6.07 7.92
C ASP A 160 -3.59 -4.53 7.76
N GLU A 161 -3.28 -3.82 8.84
CA GLU A 161 -3.16 -2.36 8.86
C GLU A 161 -2.22 -1.82 7.79
N SER A 162 -1.17 -2.53 7.40
CA SER A 162 -0.24 -2.07 6.36
C SER A 162 -0.88 -2.04 4.97
N ALA A 163 -1.91 -2.85 4.74
CA ALA A 163 -2.66 -2.91 3.49
C ALA A 163 -3.89 -1.99 3.46
N LEU A 164 -4.26 -1.38 4.60
CA LEU A 164 -5.44 -0.53 4.70
C LEU A 164 -5.45 0.59 3.65
N PRO A 165 -4.36 1.35 3.40
CA PRO A 165 -4.37 2.39 2.37
C PRO A 165 -4.66 1.86 0.96
N ALA A 166 -4.15 0.66 0.64
CA ALA A 166 -4.37 0.01 -0.65
C ALA A 166 -5.83 -0.45 -0.81
N ILE A 167 -6.39 -1.12 0.21
CA ILE A 167 -7.78 -1.59 0.18
C ILE A 167 -8.75 -0.41 0.09
N VAL A 168 -8.53 0.64 0.87
CA VAL A 168 -9.36 1.86 0.79
C VAL A 168 -9.23 2.53 -0.57
N GLY A 169 -8.03 2.58 -1.17
CA GLY A 169 -7.82 3.08 -2.52
C GLY A 169 -8.59 2.28 -3.58
N ILE A 170 -8.60 0.95 -3.46
CA ILE A 170 -9.40 0.06 -4.32
C ILE A 170 -10.88 0.38 -4.19
N LEU A 171 -11.41 0.46 -2.96
CA LEU A 171 -12.82 0.73 -2.70
C LEU A 171 -13.27 2.11 -3.20
N ARG A 172 -12.46 3.14 -3.01
CA ARG A 172 -12.74 4.50 -3.52
C ARG A 172 -12.75 4.59 -5.04
N SER A 173 -12.00 3.72 -5.72
CA SER A 173 -11.91 3.67 -7.18
C SER A 173 -12.89 2.67 -7.80
N ALA A 174 -13.58 1.89 -6.98
CA ALA A 174 -14.46 0.83 -7.43
C ALA A 174 -15.74 1.38 -8.07
N PRO A 175 -16.32 0.67 -9.04
CA PRO A 175 -17.65 0.98 -9.54
C PRO A 175 -18.70 0.76 -8.43
N ARG A 176 -19.81 1.50 -8.51
CA ARG A 176 -20.87 1.46 -7.46
C ARG A 176 -21.57 0.10 -7.32
N ASP A 177 -21.55 -0.69 -8.37
CA ASP A 177 -22.13 -2.04 -8.44
C ASP A 177 -21.14 -3.14 -8.04
N LEU A 178 -19.95 -2.77 -7.53
CA LEU A 178 -19.00 -3.75 -6.99
C LEU A 178 -19.68 -4.62 -5.92
N ARG A 179 -19.47 -5.94 -6.03
CA ARG A 179 -19.79 -6.90 -4.97
C ARG A 179 -18.49 -7.37 -4.33
N ALA A 180 -18.34 -7.14 -3.04
CA ALA A 180 -17.10 -7.50 -2.34
C ALA A 180 -17.33 -7.83 -0.86
N GLU A 181 -16.53 -8.78 -0.39
CA GLU A 181 -16.27 -9.03 1.04
C GLU A 181 -14.89 -8.49 1.38
N VAL A 182 -14.81 -7.61 2.35
CA VAL A 182 -13.59 -6.88 2.71
C VAL A 182 -13.26 -7.15 4.17
N PHE A 183 -12.10 -7.72 4.45
CA PHE A 183 -11.64 -8.01 5.80
C PHE A 183 -10.35 -7.24 6.07
N ILE A 184 -10.39 -6.30 7.00
CA ILE A 184 -9.24 -5.47 7.35
C ILE A 184 -8.96 -5.64 8.84
N GLU A 185 -7.81 -6.23 9.15
CA GLU A 185 -7.32 -6.33 10.51
C GLU A 185 -6.62 -5.04 10.91
N ILE A 186 -7.00 -4.48 12.05
CA ILE A 186 -6.47 -3.22 12.60
C ILE A 186 -6.07 -3.39 14.07
N PRO A 187 -5.05 -2.63 14.55
CA PRO A 187 -4.60 -2.67 15.93
C PRO A 187 -5.62 -2.10 16.92
N ASP A 188 -6.30 -1.03 16.53
CA ASP A 188 -7.23 -0.28 17.38
C ASP A 188 -8.53 0.03 16.62
N ALA A 189 -9.65 0.06 17.32
CA ALA A 189 -10.95 0.37 16.72
C ALA A 189 -10.99 1.79 16.12
N GLU A 190 -10.22 2.73 16.67
CA GLU A 190 -10.11 4.09 16.15
C GLU A 190 -9.30 4.19 14.85
N ASP A 191 -8.63 3.10 14.44
CA ASP A 191 -7.96 3.01 13.14
C ASP A 191 -8.92 2.71 11.99
N ALA A 192 -10.17 2.33 12.30
CA ALA A 192 -11.20 2.14 11.29
C ALA A 192 -11.50 3.45 10.57
N GLN A 193 -11.51 3.40 9.24
CA GLN A 193 -11.77 4.56 8.40
C GLN A 193 -13.17 4.51 7.81
N GLU A 194 -13.81 5.66 7.68
CA GLU A 194 -15.04 5.76 6.91
C GLU A 194 -14.74 5.59 5.42
N VAL A 195 -15.39 4.62 4.80
CA VAL A 195 -15.26 4.32 3.38
C VAL A 195 -16.64 4.34 2.75
N SER A 196 -16.86 5.27 1.83
CA SER A 196 -18.10 5.29 1.04
C SER A 196 -18.04 4.18 -0.02
N VAL A 197 -18.90 3.18 0.14
CA VAL A 197 -18.97 2.00 -0.74
C VAL A 197 -20.41 1.81 -1.26
N GLY A 198 -20.58 1.03 -2.33
CA GLY A 198 -21.90 0.61 -2.81
C GLY A 198 -22.53 -0.45 -1.92
N ASP A 199 -23.85 -0.67 -2.08
CA ASP A 199 -24.65 -1.61 -1.26
C ASP A 199 -24.20 -3.08 -1.38
N GLY A 200 -23.41 -3.41 -2.41
CA GLY A 200 -22.86 -4.76 -2.61
C GLY A 200 -21.55 -5.03 -1.88
N VAL A 201 -21.03 -4.09 -1.10
CA VAL A 201 -19.74 -4.21 -0.41
C VAL A 201 -19.94 -4.32 1.09
N ASN A 202 -19.47 -5.41 1.68
CA ASN A 202 -19.45 -5.63 3.13
C ASN A 202 -18.04 -5.43 3.66
N VAL A 203 -17.85 -4.47 4.59
CA VAL A 203 -16.55 -4.19 5.22
C VAL A 203 -16.55 -4.69 6.66
N HIS A 204 -15.63 -5.62 6.94
CA HIS A 204 -15.42 -6.21 8.26
C HIS A 204 -14.14 -5.65 8.87
N TRP A 205 -14.28 -4.78 9.85
CA TRP A 205 -13.18 -4.29 10.67
C TRP A 205 -12.87 -5.30 11.77
N LEU A 206 -11.68 -5.85 11.74
CA LEU A 206 -11.23 -6.88 12.67
C LEU A 206 -10.21 -6.26 13.63
N VAL A 207 -10.65 -5.88 14.80
CA VAL A 207 -9.79 -5.29 15.83
C VAL A 207 -9.05 -6.39 16.58
N ARG A 208 -7.73 -6.27 16.71
CA ARG A 208 -6.93 -7.19 17.52
C ARG A 208 -7.16 -6.93 19.00
N ASP A 209 -7.66 -7.93 19.72
CA ASP A 209 -7.86 -7.83 21.19
C ASP A 209 -6.54 -7.88 21.96
N ASP A 210 -5.49 -8.46 21.37
CA ASP A 210 -4.16 -8.61 21.94
C ASP A 210 -3.15 -7.81 21.10
N ALA A 211 -2.52 -6.82 21.74
CA ALA A 211 -1.51 -5.98 21.07
C ALA A 211 -0.25 -6.77 20.65
N ASP A 212 0.02 -7.90 21.31
CA ASP A 212 1.14 -8.80 21.00
C ASP A 212 0.76 -9.85 19.94
N ALA A 213 -0.52 -9.93 19.57
CA ALA A 213 -0.97 -10.85 18.50
C ALA A 213 -0.29 -10.50 17.19
N ARG A 214 0.18 -11.53 16.50
CA ARG A 214 0.81 -11.36 15.21
C ARG A 214 -0.19 -10.80 14.18
N PRO A 215 0.12 -9.67 13.54
CA PRO A 215 -0.74 -9.09 12.51
C PRO A 215 -1.05 -10.06 11.37
N GLY A 216 -2.30 -10.03 10.90
CA GLY A 216 -2.82 -10.86 9.83
C GLY A 216 -3.37 -12.22 10.26
N VAL A 217 -3.13 -12.67 11.50
CA VAL A 217 -3.64 -13.96 11.98
C VAL A 217 -5.15 -13.93 12.17
N LEU A 218 -5.69 -12.84 12.73
CA LEU A 218 -7.12 -12.67 12.93
C LEU A 218 -7.85 -12.63 11.58
N ALA A 219 -7.35 -11.84 10.63
CA ALA A 219 -7.92 -11.74 9.28
C ALA A 219 -7.89 -13.11 8.56
N LEU A 220 -6.76 -13.84 8.63
CA LEU A 220 -6.64 -15.16 8.04
C LEU A 220 -7.70 -16.12 8.59
N ASN A 221 -7.78 -16.24 9.93
CA ASN A 221 -8.70 -17.18 10.57
C ASN A 221 -10.16 -16.82 10.30
N THR A 222 -10.49 -15.53 10.32
CA THR A 222 -11.84 -15.05 10.03
C THR A 222 -12.24 -15.41 8.60
N VAL A 223 -11.40 -15.13 7.61
CA VAL A 223 -11.71 -15.45 6.20
C VAL A 223 -11.79 -16.95 5.96
N MET A 224 -10.94 -17.76 6.61
CA MET A 224 -11.00 -19.22 6.48
C MET A 224 -12.33 -19.80 6.95
N GLN A 225 -12.95 -19.20 7.97
CA GLN A 225 -14.22 -19.62 8.57
C GLN A 225 -15.44 -18.92 7.94
N ALA A 226 -15.25 -17.84 7.18
CA ALA A 226 -16.35 -17.06 6.62
C ALA A 226 -17.13 -17.83 5.56
N GLU A 227 -18.46 -17.62 5.57
CA GLU A 227 -19.30 -17.96 4.43
C GLU A 227 -19.15 -16.90 3.36
N LEU A 228 -18.45 -17.22 2.29
CA LEU A 228 -18.19 -16.33 1.18
C LEU A 228 -19.21 -16.53 0.05
N PRO A 229 -19.51 -15.50 -0.76
CA PRO A 229 -20.42 -15.64 -1.90
C PRO A 229 -19.95 -16.73 -2.86
N SER A 230 -20.92 -17.39 -3.49
CA SER A 230 -20.65 -18.35 -4.57
C SER A 230 -20.32 -17.64 -5.90
N GLY A 231 -19.77 -18.39 -6.84
CA GLY A 231 -19.39 -17.89 -8.17
C GLY A 231 -17.93 -17.50 -8.31
N PRO A 232 -17.51 -17.13 -9.52
CA PRO A 232 -16.15 -16.72 -9.80
C PRO A 232 -15.75 -15.49 -9.01
N SER A 233 -14.63 -15.58 -8.27
CA SER A 233 -14.14 -14.47 -7.45
C SER A 233 -12.77 -13.99 -7.92
N TYR A 234 -12.45 -12.74 -7.60
CA TYR A 234 -11.09 -12.22 -7.60
C TYR A 234 -10.67 -11.87 -6.18
N THR A 235 -9.45 -12.23 -5.80
CA THR A 235 -8.91 -11.91 -4.48
C THR A 235 -7.72 -10.96 -4.59
N PHE A 236 -7.75 -9.90 -3.79
CA PHE A 236 -6.59 -9.09 -3.46
C PHE A 236 -6.25 -9.30 -1.99
N VAL A 237 -5.04 -9.76 -1.70
CA VAL A 237 -4.56 -9.89 -0.33
C VAL A 237 -3.18 -9.29 -0.19
N ALA A 238 -3.03 -8.37 0.79
CA ALA A 238 -1.76 -7.71 1.06
C ALA A 238 -1.54 -7.57 2.58
N GLY A 239 -0.29 -7.34 2.98
CA GLY A 239 0.08 -7.17 4.38
C GLY A 239 1.21 -8.09 4.82
N GLU A 240 1.14 -8.67 6.00
CA GLU A 240 2.13 -9.61 6.52
C GLU A 240 2.26 -10.84 5.63
N SER A 241 3.48 -11.29 5.41
CA SER A 241 3.81 -12.33 4.43
C SER A 241 3.14 -13.68 4.69
N GLU A 242 2.89 -14.04 5.95
CA GLU A 242 2.23 -15.31 6.28
C GLU A 242 0.73 -15.23 5.99
N LEU A 243 0.07 -14.11 6.33
CA LEU A 243 -1.32 -13.86 5.94
C LEU A 243 -1.48 -14.12 4.44
N THR A 244 -0.67 -13.45 3.61
CA THR A 244 -0.84 -13.48 2.15
C THR A 244 -0.58 -14.87 1.57
N THR A 245 0.43 -15.57 2.08
CA THR A 245 0.80 -16.90 1.57
C THR A 245 -0.14 -18.00 2.06
N ALA A 246 -0.57 -17.94 3.33
CA ALA A 246 -1.49 -18.93 3.90
C ALA A 246 -2.90 -18.79 3.31
N LEU A 247 -3.41 -17.54 3.20
CA LEU A 247 -4.72 -17.31 2.58
C LEU A 247 -4.73 -17.75 1.12
N ARG A 248 -3.70 -17.40 0.34
CA ARG A 248 -3.59 -17.88 -1.04
C ARG A 248 -3.60 -19.41 -1.13
N ARG A 249 -2.89 -20.09 -0.23
CA ARG A 249 -2.87 -21.56 -0.19
C ARG A 249 -4.26 -22.12 0.09
N HIS A 250 -4.97 -21.58 1.09
CA HIS A 250 -6.33 -21.96 1.42
C HIS A 250 -7.28 -21.78 0.23
N LEU A 251 -7.28 -20.58 -0.38
CA LEU A 251 -8.16 -20.28 -1.51
C LEU A 251 -7.94 -21.23 -2.70
N VAL A 252 -6.68 -21.55 -3.02
CA VAL A 252 -6.35 -22.46 -4.13
C VAL A 252 -6.72 -23.91 -3.80
N ASN A 253 -6.36 -24.40 -2.61
CA ASN A 253 -6.46 -25.82 -2.30
C ASN A 253 -7.86 -26.22 -1.82
N GLU A 254 -8.48 -25.39 -0.96
CA GLU A 254 -9.75 -25.73 -0.33
C GLU A 254 -10.93 -25.12 -1.10
N ARG A 255 -10.82 -23.84 -1.51
CA ARG A 255 -11.92 -23.13 -2.20
C ARG A 255 -11.83 -23.17 -3.72
N ARG A 256 -10.79 -23.80 -4.28
CA ARG A 256 -10.59 -24.01 -5.72
C ARG A 256 -10.53 -22.73 -6.56
N VAL A 257 -10.16 -21.60 -5.97
CA VAL A 257 -9.98 -20.34 -6.69
C VAL A 257 -8.79 -20.45 -7.64
N PRO A 258 -8.93 -20.10 -8.92
CA PRO A 258 -7.82 -20.12 -9.86
C PRO A 258 -6.67 -19.20 -9.42
N LYS A 259 -5.42 -19.66 -9.56
CA LYS A 259 -4.22 -18.86 -9.20
C LYS A 259 -4.14 -17.51 -9.94
N SER A 260 -4.71 -17.44 -11.15
CA SER A 260 -4.81 -16.23 -11.94
C SER A 260 -5.78 -15.18 -11.37
N HIS A 261 -6.70 -15.59 -10.50
CA HIS A 261 -7.70 -14.73 -9.85
C HIS A 261 -7.22 -14.21 -8.49
N ILE A 262 -5.98 -14.48 -8.09
CA ILE A 262 -5.43 -14.05 -6.81
C ILE A 262 -4.22 -13.16 -7.04
N SER A 263 -4.34 -11.89 -6.65
CA SER A 263 -3.22 -10.98 -6.43
C SER A 263 -2.85 -11.01 -4.95
N PHE A 264 -1.60 -11.33 -4.65
CA PHE A 264 -1.12 -11.41 -3.27
C PHE A 264 0.27 -10.79 -3.16
N THR A 265 0.49 -10.02 -2.09
CA THR A 265 1.77 -9.34 -1.88
C THR A 265 2.07 -9.21 -0.39
N GLY A 266 3.18 -9.81 0.06
CA GLY A 266 3.73 -9.55 1.38
C GLY A 266 4.40 -8.18 1.40
N TYR A 267 3.86 -7.24 2.15
CA TYR A 267 4.42 -5.90 2.33
C TYR A 267 5.56 -5.91 3.33
N TRP A 268 5.44 -6.76 4.33
CA TRP A 268 6.42 -6.93 5.39
C TRP A 268 6.41 -8.36 5.95
N ARG A 269 7.33 -8.67 6.82
CA ARG A 269 7.42 -9.97 7.48
C ARG A 269 7.74 -9.79 8.95
N HIS A 270 6.89 -10.32 9.80
CA HIS A 270 7.06 -10.27 11.26
C HIS A 270 8.41 -10.83 11.68
N GLY A 271 9.12 -10.12 12.57
CA GLY A 271 10.44 -10.52 13.06
C GLY A 271 11.59 -10.35 12.06
N HIS A 272 11.37 -9.77 10.89
CA HIS A 272 12.40 -9.53 9.88
C HIS A 272 12.46 -8.05 9.47
N ALA A 273 13.66 -7.48 9.49
CA ALA A 273 13.86 -6.17 8.89
C ALA A 273 13.65 -6.27 7.38
N ALA A 274 12.99 -5.28 6.80
CA ALA A 274 12.90 -5.17 5.34
C ALA A 274 14.31 -4.95 4.76
N PRO A 275 14.66 -5.64 3.66
CA PRO A 275 15.98 -5.60 3.04
C PRO A 275 16.38 -4.21 2.53
#